data_b1b36988d87ef3495eb73f3f491ed6c1
#
_entry.id   b1b36988d87ef3495eb73f3f491ed6c1
#
_cell.length_a   1.000
_cell.length_b   1.000
_cell.length_c   1.000
_cell.angle_alpha   90.00
_cell.angle_beta   90.00
_cell.angle_gamma   90.00
#
_symmetry.space_group_name_H-M   'P 1'
#
loop_
_entity.id
_entity.type
_entity.pdbx_description
1 polymer ?
#
loop_
_entity_poly.entity_id
_entity_poly.type
_entity_poly.pdbx_seq_one_letter_code
_entity_poly.pdbx_strand_id
1 'polypeptide(L)'
;MSIEEVIDRVIMSQQTIEIEYCTRSGHIFTCEITDIGYSNYYGGGYIVARRTDIDEDRTFKVSRIMSVNGHYFSRIFWQQIGDDFKRIY
;
A
#
# COMPACT_ATOMS: atom_id res chain seq x y z
N MET A 1 7.38 12.80 -5.13
CA MET A 1 7.78 11.92 -4.02
C MET A 1 7.28 10.53 -4.30
N SER A 2 8.14 9.52 -4.18
CA SER A 2 7.75 8.13 -4.40
C SER A 2 6.95 7.57 -3.22
N ILE A 3 6.23 6.48 -3.46
CA ILE A 3 5.51 5.80 -2.38
C ILE A 3 6.49 5.30 -1.30
N GLU A 4 7.66 4.84 -1.68
CA GLU A 4 8.68 4.37 -0.75
C GLU A 4 9.15 5.49 0.16
N GLU A 5 9.37 6.69 -0.36
CA GLU A 5 9.75 7.85 0.44
C GLU A 5 8.65 8.26 1.42
N VAL A 6 7.41 8.21 0.99
CA VAL A 6 6.26 8.52 1.86
C VAL A 6 6.16 7.50 2.99
N ILE A 7 6.29 6.21 2.68
CA ILE A 7 6.25 5.15 3.68
C ILE A 7 7.40 5.30 4.69
N ASP A 8 8.61 5.60 4.23
CA ASP A 8 9.73 5.87 5.12
C ASP A 8 9.40 6.98 6.12
N ARG A 9 8.86 8.09 5.64
CA ARG A 9 8.49 9.23 6.50
C ARG A 9 7.38 8.87 7.48
N VAL A 10 6.39 8.13 7.03
CA VAL A 10 5.27 7.68 7.86
C VAL A 10 5.78 6.80 8.99
N ILE A 11 6.66 5.86 8.69
CA ILE A 11 7.25 4.96 9.69
C ILE A 11 8.10 5.74 10.69
N MET A 12 8.94 6.64 10.21
CA MET A 12 9.80 7.45 11.07
C MET A 12 9.02 8.36 12.00
N SER A 13 7.90 8.89 11.55
CA SER A 13 7.06 9.80 12.34
C SER A 13 5.91 9.08 13.06
N GLN A 14 5.81 7.76 12.91
CA GLN A 14 4.78 6.92 13.55
C GLN A 14 3.36 7.44 13.32
N GLN A 15 3.07 7.84 12.09
CA GLN A 15 1.77 8.37 11.73
C GLN A 15 0.75 7.25 11.51
N THR A 16 -0.50 7.60 11.80
CA THR A 16 -1.67 6.84 11.34
C THR A 16 -2.09 7.43 10.00
N ILE A 17 -2.31 6.59 9.01
CA ILE A 17 -2.64 7.03 7.64
C ILE A 17 -3.82 6.24 7.09
N GLU A 18 -4.51 6.83 6.12
CA GLU A 18 -5.49 6.14 5.30
C GLU A 18 -4.83 5.72 3.99
N ILE A 19 -4.99 4.46 3.63
CA ILE A 19 -4.48 3.94 2.36
C ILE A 19 -5.63 3.42 1.50
N GLU A 20 -5.47 3.56 0.19
CA GLU A 20 -6.24 2.82 -0.80
C GLU A 20 -5.33 1.73 -1.35
N TYR A 21 -5.77 0.50 -1.27
CA TYR A 21 -4.95 -0.68 -1.56
C TYR A 21 -5.61 -1.56 -2.60
N CYS A 22 -4.82 -2.04 -3.54
CA CYS A 22 -5.25 -3.03 -4.53
C CYS A 22 -4.68 -4.39 -4.19
N THR A 23 -5.54 -5.36 -3.92
CA THR A 23 -5.10 -6.73 -3.63
C THR A 23 -4.56 -7.39 -4.90
N ARG A 24 -3.88 -8.52 -4.73
CA ARG A 24 -3.37 -9.30 -5.84
C ARG A 24 -4.47 -9.76 -6.80
N SER A 25 -5.68 -9.96 -6.28
CA SER A 25 -6.84 -10.34 -7.09
C SER A 25 -7.52 -9.17 -7.79
N GLY A 26 -7.04 -7.95 -7.57
CA GLY A 26 -7.60 -6.74 -8.18
C GLY A 26 -8.70 -6.07 -7.36
N HIS A 27 -8.97 -6.55 -6.14
CA HIS A 27 -9.93 -5.92 -5.26
C HIS A 27 -9.33 -4.66 -4.64
N ILE A 28 -10.04 -3.54 -4.71
CA ILE A 28 -9.60 -2.26 -4.16
C ILE A 28 -10.42 -1.93 -2.93
N PHE A 29 -9.74 -1.56 -1.85
CA PHE A 29 -10.39 -1.09 -0.64
C PHE A 29 -9.59 0.04 0.01
N THR A 30 -10.25 0.79 0.88
CA THR A 30 -9.68 1.87 1.66
C THR A 30 -9.71 1.48 3.13
N CYS A 31 -8.61 1.68 3.84
CA CYS A 31 -8.56 1.45 5.27
C CYS A 31 -7.56 2.37 5.96
N GLU A 32 -7.77 2.58 7.26
CA GLU A 32 -6.83 3.27 8.11
C GLU A 32 -5.85 2.27 8.72
N ILE A 33 -4.56 2.59 8.69
CA ILE A 33 -3.51 1.76 9.28
C ILE A 33 -2.65 2.57 10.24
N THR A 34 -2.18 1.89 11.28
CA THR A 34 -1.30 2.43 12.31
C THR A 34 -0.24 1.40 12.70
N ASP A 35 0.70 1.80 13.56
CA ASP A 35 1.80 0.92 14.00
C ASP A 35 2.54 0.30 12.81
N ILE A 36 2.93 1.14 11.87
CA ILE A 36 3.48 0.72 10.59
C ILE A 36 4.97 0.42 10.74
N GLY A 37 5.40 -0.72 10.23
CA GLY A 37 6.80 -1.12 10.19
C GLY A 37 7.14 -1.87 8.91
N TYR A 38 8.42 -1.96 8.59
CA TYR A 38 8.87 -2.80 7.48
C TYR A 38 8.76 -4.27 7.83
N SER A 39 8.35 -5.05 6.86
CA SER A 39 8.29 -6.50 6.97
C SER A 39 9.46 -7.12 6.22
N ASN A 40 10.07 -8.16 6.80
CA ASN A 40 11.12 -8.94 6.16
C ASN A 40 10.57 -10.07 5.27
N TYR A 41 9.26 -10.19 5.15
CA TYR A 41 8.64 -11.20 4.30
C TYR A 41 9.02 -10.97 2.83
N TYR A 42 9.23 -12.05 2.12
CA TYR A 42 9.44 -12.06 0.67
C TYR A 42 10.64 -11.21 0.20
N GLY A 43 11.63 -11.00 1.07
CA GLY A 43 12.85 -10.29 0.69
C GLY A 43 12.73 -8.77 0.59
N GLY A 44 11.62 -8.19 1.05
CA GLY A 44 11.41 -6.74 1.07
C GLY A 44 10.20 -6.29 0.27
N GLY A 45 9.97 -4.98 0.28
CA GLY A 45 8.85 -4.37 -0.43
C GLY A 45 7.50 -4.51 0.27
N TYR A 46 7.48 -4.93 1.54
CA TYR A 46 6.26 -5.11 2.32
C TYR A 46 6.35 -4.33 3.62
N ILE A 47 5.18 -3.90 4.09
CA ILE A 47 5.01 -3.35 5.43
C ILE A 47 4.01 -4.20 6.20
N VAL A 48 4.13 -4.19 7.52
CA VAL A 48 3.12 -4.71 8.43
C VAL A 48 2.52 -3.54 9.18
N ALA A 49 1.22 -3.54 9.33
CA ALA A 49 0.51 -2.47 10.01
C ALA A 49 -0.79 -3.00 10.59
N ARG A 50 -1.28 -2.32 11.62
CA ARG A 50 -2.60 -2.63 12.20
C ARG A 50 -3.68 -1.89 11.44
N ARG A 51 -4.66 -2.61 10.93
CA ARG A 51 -5.89 -2.02 10.42
C ARG A 51 -6.79 -1.64 11.60
N THR A 52 -7.10 -0.38 11.70
CA THR A 52 -7.90 0.12 12.84
C THR A 52 -9.37 -0.31 12.76
N ASP A 53 -9.88 -0.54 11.55
CA ASP A 53 -11.27 -0.94 11.32
C ASP A 53 -11.57 -2.37 11.81
N ILE A 54 -10.59 -3.27 11.75
CA ILE A 54 -10.75 -4.66 12.20
C ILE A 54 -9.87 -5.00 13.39
N ASP A 55 -9.02 -4.07 13.84
CA ASP A 55 -8.09 -4.23 14.95
C ASP A 55 -7.17 -5.45 14.78
N GLU A 56 -6.64 -5.65 13.58
CA GLU A 56 -5.74 -6.75 13.24
C GLU A 56 -4.55 -6.27 12.43
N ASP A 57 -3.40 -6.93 12.64
CA ASP A 57 -2.22 -6.70 11.83
C ASP A 57 -2.38 -7.33 10.46
N ARG A 58 -1.95 -6.60 9.44
CA ARG A 58 -1.95 -7.07 8.05
C ARG A 58 -0.65 -6.69 7.37
N THR A 59 -0.25 -7.50 6.41
CA THR A 59 0.91 -7.23 5.56
C THR A 59 0.45 -6.62 4.25
N PHE A 60 1.07 -5.52 3.86
CA PHE A 60 0.76 -4.81 2.63
C PHE A 60 1.99 -4.74 1.74
N LYS A 61 1.81 -5.02 0.46
CA LYS A 61 2.88 -4.78 -0.52
C LYS A 61 2.90 -3.29 -0.86
N VAL A 62 4.04 -2.65 -0.67
CA VAL A 62 4.15 -1.19 -0.86
C VAL A 62 3.75 -0.78 -2.27
N SER A 63 4.14 -1.56 -3.29
CA SER A 63 3.80 -1.27 -4.69
C SER A 63 2.31 -1.39 -5.01
N ARG A 64 1.49 -1.95 -4.13
CA ARG A 64 0.05 -2.06 -4.29
C ARG A 64 -0.73 -0.99 -3.53
N ILE A 65 -0.05 -0.16 -2.76
CA ILE A 65 -0.66 1.01 -2.12
C ILE A 65 -0.87 2.08 -3.21
N MET A 66 -2.11 2.40 -3.47
CA MET A 66 -2.51 3.32 -4.54
C MET A 66 -2.47 4.77 -4.09
N SER A 67 -2.84 5.02 -2.85
CA SER A 67 -2.86 6.35 -2.27
C SER A 67 -2.57 6.33 -0.79
N VAL A 68 -2.04 7.44 -0.28
CA VAL A 68 -1.87 7.71 1.14
C VAL A 68 -2.54 9.04 1.44
N ASN A 69 -3.50 9.04 2.35
CA ASN A 69 -4.28 10.22 2.73
C ASN A 69 -4.86 10.97 1.51
N GLY A 70 -5.33 10.21 0.52
CA GLY A 70 -5.92 10.75 -0.69
C GLY A 70 -4.93 11.17 -1.77
N HIS A 71 -3.63 11.03 -1.54
CA HIS A 71 -2.61 11.36 -2.53
C HIS A 71 -2.20 10.10 -3.30
N TYR A 72 -2.43 10.09 -4.61
CA TYR A 72 -2.13 8.97 -5.50
C TYR A 72 -0.69 9.03 -5.99
N PHE A 73 0.01 7.89 -5.97
CA PHE A 73 1.43 7.83 -6.29
C PHE A 73 1.74 7.19 -7.64
N SER A 74 0.81 6.48 -8.23
CA SER A 74 1.28 5.42 -9.08
C SER A 74 0.75 5.49 -10.51
N ARG A 75 1.39 6.30 -11.35
CA ARG A 75 1.25 6.14 -12.79
C ARG A 75 1.80 4.80 -13.28
N ILE A 76 2.92 4.35 -12.74
CA ILE A 76 3.55 3.07 -13.10
C ILE A 76 2.65 1.90 -12.71
N PHE A 77 2.10 1.94 -11.51
CA PHE A 77 1.17 0.94 -11.04
C PHE A 77 -0.09 0.85 -11.92
N TRP A 78 -0.67 2.01 -12.25
CA TRP A 78 -1.83 2.07 -13.14
C TRP A 78 -1.52 1.58 -14.55
N GLN A 79 -0.33 1.86 -15.06
CA GLN A 79 0.11 1.34 -16.35
C GLN A 79 0.23 -0.18 -16.33
N GLN A 80 0.79 -0.73 -15.24
CA GLN A 80 0.91 -2.18 -15.09
C GLN A 80 -0.47 -2.86 -15.03
N ILE A 81 -1.40 -2.30 -14.29
CA ILE A 81 -2.78 -2.80 -14.26
C ILE A 81 -3.43 -2.68 -15.63
N GLY A 82 -3.25 -1.55 -16.32
CA GLY A 82 -3.78 -1.35 -17.65
C GLY A 82 -3.22 -2.35 -18.65
N ASP A 83 -1.95 -2.63 -18.59
CA ASP A 83 -1.29 -3.60 -19.46
C ASP A 83 -1.78 -5.03 -19.17
N ASP A 84 -1.97 -5.39 -17.90
CA ASP A 84 -2.53 -6.68 -17.52
C ASP A 84 -3.96 -6.83 -18.03
N PHE A 85 -4.77 -5.80 -17.92
CA PHE A 85 -6.11 -5.78 -18.50
C PHE A 85 -6.09 -5.94 -20.02
N LYS A 86 -5.18 -5.27 -20.69
CA LYS A 86 -5.01 -5.38 -22.14
C LYS A 86 -4.60 -6.78 -22.57
N ARG A 87 -3.83 -7.49 -21.76
CA ARG A 87 -3.42 -8.86 -22.05
C ARG A 87 -4.56 -9.85 -21.91
N ILE A 88 -5.52 -9.54 -21.05
CA ILE A 88 -6.68 -10.40 -20.81
C ILE A 88 -7.72 -10.22 -21.93
N TYR A 89 -7.75 -9.04 -22.53
CA TYR A 89 -8.68 -8.71 -23.59
C TYR A 89 -7.99 -8.65 -24.97
#